data_ecfd2d5a0a71debb5c4fee2dc182ed72
#
_entry.id   ecfd2d5a0a71debb5c4fee2dc182ed72
#
_cell.length_a   1.000
_cell.length_b   1.000
_cell.length_c   1.000
_cell.angle_alpha   90.00
_cell.angle_beta   90.00
_cell.angle_gamma   90.00
#
_symmetry.space_group_name_H-M   'P 1'
#
loop_
_entity.id
_entity.type
_entity.pdbx_description
1 polymer ?
#
loop_
_entity_poly.entity_id
_entity_poly.type
_entity_poly.pdbx_seq_one_letter_code
_entity_poly.pdbx_strand_id
1 'polypeptide(L)' 'MSWRNRISQTFSIGLLLLALGCGNQEAKSKELYDTAQFEEQQRNFKHARQLYERILKNYPETETAKRAEARLKELEGK' A
#
# COMPACT_ATOMS: atom_id res chain seq x y z
N MET A 1 18.17 4.65 39.21
CA MET A 1 17.43 5.73 38.58
C MET A 1 17.59 5.76 37.07
N SER A 2 18.76 5.52 36.57
CA SER A 2 18.99 5.53 35.11
C SER A 2 18.23 4.42 34.38
N TRP A 3 17.96 3.33 35.06
CA TRP A 3 17.25 2.24 34.43
C TRP A 3 15.79 2.57 34.12
N ARG A 4 15.19 3.50 34.82
CA ARG A 4 13.85 3.96 34.53
C ARG A 4 13.78 4.67 33.16
N ASN A 5 14.81 5.46 32.91
CA ASN A 5 14.90 6.18 31.64
C ASN A 5 15.02 5.20 30.46
N ARG A 6 15.73 4.11 30.67
CA ARG A 6 15.89 3.12 29.62
C ARG A 6 14.55 2.48 29.26
N ILE A 7 13.72 2.23 30.25
CA ILE A 7 12.40 1.65 30.01
C ILE A 7 11.54 2.60 29.17
N SER A 8 11.61 3.90 29.48
CA SER A 8 10.86 4.90 28.71
C SER A 8 11.30 4.91 27.26
N GLN A 9 12.59 4.82 27.01
CA GLN A 9 13.13 4.82 25.66
C GLN A 9 12.64 3.61 24.88
N THR A 10 12.54 2.46 25.54
CA THR A 10 12.07 1.26 24.89
C THR A 10 10.62 1.44 24.40
N PHE A 11 9.77 2.08 25.17
CA PHE A 11 8.41 2.36 24.76
C PHE A 11 8.35 3.24 23.52
N SER A 12 9.18 4.27 23.50
CA SER A 12 9.22 5.18 22.35
C SER A 12 9.57 4.44 21.06
N ILE A 13 10.53 3.54 21.13
CA ILE A 13 10.96 2.76 19.97
C ILE A 13 9.81 1.88 19.48
N GLY A 14 9.06 1.29 20.39
CA GLY A 14 7.92 0.45 20.02
C GLY A 14 6.88 1.22 19.23
N LEU A 15 6.58 2.44 19.65
CA LEU A 15 5.60 3.27 18.95
C LEU A 15 6.07 3.62 17.53
N LEU A 16 7.36 3.92 17.38
CA LEU A 16 7.90 4.22 16.06
C LEU A 16 7.77 3.05 15.09
N LEU A 17 8.02 1.85 15.58
CA LEU A 17 7.92 0.68 14.73
C LEU A 17 6.50 0.47 14.20
N LEU A 18 5.49 0.72 15.03
CA LEU A 18 4.10 0.59 14.60
C LEU A 18 3.77 1.60 13.51
N ALA A 19 4.24 2.84 13.67
CA ALA A 19 4.00 3.87 12.67
C ALA A 19 4.64 3.52 11.34
N LEU A 20 5.84 2.97 11.36
CA LEU A 20 6.53 2.54 10.15
C LEU A 20 5.79 1.42 9.45
N GLY A 21 5.20 0.49 10.23
CA GLY A 21 4.43 -0.59 9.65
C GLY A 21 3.26 -0.09 8.82
N CYS A 22 2.52 0.90 9.31
CA CYS A 22 1.39 1.46 8.58
C CYS A 22 1.86 2.15 7.29
N GLY A 23 2.97 2.93 7.36
CA GLY A 23 3.50 3.59 6.18
C GLY A 23 3.99 2.62 5.13
N ASN A 24 4.46 1.47 5.54
CA ASN A 24 4.99 0.47 4.64
C ASN A 24 3.89 -0.11 3.72
N GLN A 25 2.68 -0.32 4.24
CA GLN A 25 1.60 -0.84 3.44
C GLN A 25 1.19 0.13 2.33
N GLU A 26 1.13 1.41 2.66
CA GLU A 26 0.80 2.41 1.66
C GLU A 26 1.87 2.46 0.57
N ALA A 27 3.13 2.39 0.95
CA ALA A 27 4.22 2.40 -0.02
C ALA A 27 4.16 1.21 -0.95
N LYS A 28 3.90 0.03 -0.42
CA LYS A 28 3.81 -1.17 -1.24
C LYS A 28 2.63 -1.13 -2.21
N SER A 29 1.50 -0.63 -1.77
CA SER A 29 0.35 -0.51 -2.65
C SER A 29 0.60 0.48 -3.77
N LYS A 30 1.32 1.56 -3.48
CA LYS A 30 1.67 2.54 -4.51
C LYS A 30 2.58 1.95 -5.57
N GLU A 31 3.51 1.11 -5.18
CA GLU A 31 4.37 0.44 -6.16
C GLU A 31 3.56 -0.41 -7.12
N LEU A 32 2.61 -1.16 -6.59
CA LEU A 32 1.74 -1.97 -7.43
C LEU A 32 0.89 -1.09 -8.34
N TYR A 33 0.40 0.03 -7.81
CA TYR A 33 -0.41 0.95 -8.60
C TYR A 33 0.39 1.54 -9.76
N ASP A 34 1.61 1.98 -9.50
CA ASP A 34 2.47 2.53 -10.54
C ASP A 34 2.73 1.51 -11.63
N THR A 35 2.99 0.26 -11.24
CA THR A 35 3.21 -0.80 -12.22
C THR A 35 1.94 -1.05 -13.03
N ALA A 36 0.78 -1.03 -12.38
CA ALA A 36 -0.47 -1.23 -13.09
C ALA A 36 -0.70 -0.14 -14.13
N GLN A 37 -0.40 1.11 -13.77
CA GLN A 37 -0.55 2.20 -14.73
C GLN A 37 0.40 2.06 -15.90
N PHE A 38 1.62 1.62 -15.64
CA PHE A 38 2.55 1.34 -16.71
C PHE A 38 2.01 0.26 -17.65
N GLU A 39 1.43 -0.79 -17.07
CA GLU A 39 0.84 -1.85 -17.89
C GLU A 39 -0.33 -1.33 -18.72
N GLU A 40 -1.12 -0.40 -18.19
CA GLU A 40 -2.18 0.22 -18.98
C GLU A 40 -1.60 0.96 -20.19
N GLN A 41 -0.50 1.67 -19.99
CA GLN A 41 0.14 2.39 -21.08
C GLN A 41 0.65 1.44 -22.16
N GLN A 42 1.04 0.25 -21.77
CA GLN A 42 1.48 -0.78 -22.70
C GLN A 42 0.31 -1.57 -23.27
N ARG A 43 -0.92 -1.21 -22.92
CA ARG A 43 -2.15 -1.88 -23.34
C ARG A 43 -2.27 -3.30 -22.81
N ASN A 44 -1.55 -3.62 -21.76
CA ASN A 44 -1.67 -4.90 -21.06
C ASN A 44 -2.76 -4.79 -19.99
N PHE A 45 -4.01 -4.64 -20.45
CA PHE A 45 -5.11 -4.37 -19.52
C PHE A 45 -5.39 -5.53 -18.58
N LYS A 46 -5.21 -6.76 -19.06
CA LYS A 46 -5.41 -7.92 -18.19
C LYS A 46 -4.45 -7.91 -17.01
N HIS A 47 -3.19 -7.63 -17.28
CA HIS A 47 -2.18 -7.58 -16.23
C HIS A 47 -2.41 -6.38 -15.30
N ALA A 48 -2.79 -5.25 -15.88
CA ALA A 48 -3.09 -4.08 -15.06
C ALA A 48 -4.23 -4.40 -14.07
N ARG A 49 -5.29 -5.03 -14.54
CA ARG A 49 -6.40 -5.42 -13.67
C ARG A 49 -5.94 -6.34 -12.55
N GLN A 50 -5.09 -7.31 -12.86
CA GLN A 50 -4.58 -8.22 -11.84
C GLN A 50 -3.82 -7.49 -10.76
N LEU A 51 -3.04 -6.47 -11.14
CA LEU A 51 -2.29 -5.69 -10.17
C LEU A 51 -3.21 -4.85 -9.30
N TYR A 52 -4.22 -4.21 -9.90
CA TYR A 52 -5.19 -3.45 -9.11
C TYR A 52 -5.94 -4.35 -8.14
N GLU A 53 -6.34 -5.54 -8.59
CA GLU A 53 -7.04 -6.48 -7.72
C GLU A 53 -6.16 -6.95 -6.58
N ARG A 54 -4.87 -7.11 -6.83
CA ARG A 54 -3.93 -7.47 -5.77
C ARG A 54 -3.86 -6.39 -4.70
N ILE A 55 -3.91 -5.11 -5.10
CA ILE A 55 -3.94 -4.03 -4.14
C ILE A 55 -5.18 -4.15 -3.24
N LEU A 56 -6.34 -4.38 -3.84
CA LEU A 56 -7.57 -4.50 -3.07
C LEU A 56 -7.55 -5.69 -2.12
N LYS A 57 -6.93 -6.79 -2.54
CA LYS A 57 -6.88 -7.99 -1.73
C LYS A 57 -5.90 -7.86 -0.57
N ASN A 58 -4.71 -7.33 -0.84
CA ASN A 58 -3.63 -7.32 0.14
C ASN A 58 -3.54 -6.04 0.95
N TYR A 59 -4.03 -4.92 0.41
CA TYR A 59 -3.90 -3.61 1.06
C TYR A 59 -5.22 -2.85 1.00
N PRO A 60 -6.32 -3.46 1.49
CA PRO A 60 -7.65 -2.87 1.27
C PRO A 60 -7.90 -1.56 2.00
N GLU A 61 -7.09 -1.25 3.01
CA GLU A 61 -7.33 -0.06 3.82
C GLU A 61 -6.45 1.12 3.43
N THR A 62 -5.75 1.02 2.32
CA THR A 62 -4.90 2.11 1.86
C THR A 62 -5.69 3.06 0.96
N GLU A 63 -5.21 4.30 0.86
CA GLU A 63 -5.78 5.25 -0.10
C GLU A 63 -5.60 4.74 -1.52
N THR A 64 -4.49 4.09 -1.78
CA THR A 64 -4.21 3.52 -3.09
C THR A 64 -5.25 2.47 -3.49
N ALA A 65 -5.77 1.72 -2.51
CA ALA A 65 -6.81 0.73 -2.80
C ALA A 65 -8.07 1.39 -3.35
N LYS A 66 -8.42 2.57 -2.83
CA LYS A 66 -9.59 3.29 -3.34
C LYS A 66 -9.37 3.72 -4.79
N ARG A 67 -8.18 4.17 -5.11
CA ARG A 67 -7.85 4.52 -6.48
C ARG A 67 -7.86 3.31 -7.40
N ALA A 68 -7.36 2.19 -6.91
CA ALA A 68 -7.35 0.95 -7.70
C ALA A 68 -8.77 0.51 -8.01
N GLU A 69 -9.67 0.63 -7.04
CA GLU A 69 -11.06 0.26 -7.25
C GLU A 69 -11.70 1.12 -8.34
N ALA A 70 -11.47 2.42 -8.28
CA ALA A 70 -12.01 3.32 -9.30
C ALA A 70 -11.44 2.98 -10.67
N ARG A 71 -10.15 2.66 -10.72
CA ARG A 71 -9.51 2.34 -11.99
C ARG A 71 -10.05 1.05 -12.59
N LEU A 72 -10.33 0.06 -11.72
CA LEU A 72 -10.90 -1.21 -12.19
C LEU A 72 -12.24 -1.00 -12.86
N LYS A 73 -13.06 -0.11 -12.32
CA LYS A 73 -14.35 0.19 -12.93
C LYS A 73 -14.19 0.79 -14.32
N GLU A 74 -13.21 1.65 -14.47
CA GLU A 74 -12.95 2.26 -15.77
C GLU A 74 -12.43 1.26 -16.79
N LEU A 75 -11.74 0.21 -16.33
CA LEU A 75 -11.18 -0.79 -17.22
C LEU A 75 -12.18 -1.87 -17.64
N GLU A 76 -13.37 -1.87 -17.06
CA GLU A 76 -14.34 -2.93 -17.36
C GLU A 76 -14.73 -2.96 -18.82
N GLY A 77 -14.67 -1.85 -19.52
CA GLY A 77 -15.01 -1.81 -20.92
C GLY A 77 -13.86 -2.11 -21.86
N LYS A 78 -12.71 -2.42 -21.32
CA LYS A 78 -11.51 -2.67 -22.11
C LYS A 78 -11.00 -4.09 -21.95
#